data_8d56c7ebaa0d9b14bdca2273a901ec5b
#
_entry.id   8d56c7ebaa0d9b14bdca2273a901ec5b
#
_cell.length_a   1.000
_cell.length_b   1.000
_cell.length_c   1.000
_cell.angle_alpha   90.00
_cell.angle_beta   90.00
_cell.angle_gamma   90.00
#
_symmetry.space_group_name_H-M   'P 1'
#
loop_
_entity.id
_entity.type
_entity.pdbx_description
1 polymer ?
#
loop_
_entity_poly.entity_id
_entity_poly.type
_entity_poly.pdbx_seq_one_letter_code
_entity_poly.pdbx_strand_id
1 'polypeptide(L)'
;MELFYETIEKMCTQVKEKLSLKEFCKNEEITAIILGSGLGGFANNIEDVKSIMYSEIEGFPITTNTGHKGRMLFGYINNKAVIVMEGRIHYYEGYSMKEVVTPIYFMKLMGTKKIILTNAAGGIGDNFEVGNLMMITDHITSFVPSPLIGQNDERFGLRFPDMSCVYNKKLQQVIRSVADRENIELKEGVYLQTTGPN
;
A
#
# COMPACT_ATOMS: atom_id res chain seq x y z
N MET A 1 -16.70 23.16 -3.56
CA MET A 1 -15.62 22.20 -3.92
C MET A 1 -15.55 21.19 -2.79
N GLU A 2 -15.79 19.93 -3.06
CA GLU A 2 -15.75 18.87 -2.05
C GLU A 2 -14.32 18.75 -1.50
N LEU A 3 -14.19 18.62 -0.18
CA LEU A 3 -12.89 18.45 0.46
C LEU A 3 -12.40 17.01 0.23
N PHE A 4 -11.10 16.81 0.12
CA PHE A 4 -10.51 15.50 -0.18
C PHE A 4 -10.89 14.41 0.83
N TYR A 5 -11.05 14.78 2.10
CA TYR A 5 -11.50 13.85 3.14
C TYR A 5 -12.89 13.28 2.84
N GLU A 6 -13.85 14.12 2.51
CA GLU A 6 -15.23 13.72 2.19
C GLU A 6 -15.28 12.80 0.97
N THR A 7 -14.42 13.05 -0.01
CA THR A 7 -14.29 12.17 -1.18
C THR A 7 -13.83 10.77 -0.75
N ILE A 8 -12.79 10.68 0.08
CA ILE A 8 -12.31 9.37 0.58
C ILE A 8 -13.35 8.69 1.47
N GLU A 9 -14.04 9.43 2.32
CA GLU A 9 -15.09 8.91 3.20
C GLU A 9 -16.25 8.31 2.40
N LYS A 10 -16.68 8.96 1.31
CA LYS A 10 -17.67 8.42 0.38
C LYS A 10 -17.22 7.12 -0.26
N MET A 11 -15.98 7.06 -0.75
CA MET A 11 -15.40 5.81 -1.28
C MET A 11 -15.47 4.68 -0.26
N CYS A 12 -15.08 4.96 0.99
CA CYS A 12 -15.12 3.97 2.07
C CYS A 12 -16.54 3.50 2.37
N THR A 13 -17.50 4.42 2.41
CA THR A 13 -18.93 4.11 2.63
C THR A 13 -19.47 3.23 1.52
N GLN A 14 -19.24 3.60 0.26
CA GLN A 14 -19.63 2.82 -0.90
C GLN A 14 -19.10 1.38 -0.87
N VAL A 15 -17.82 1.21 -0.55
CA VAL A 15 -17.19 -0.12 -0.48
C VAL A 15 -17.74 -0.94 0.68
N LYS A 16 -17.90 -0.32 1.86
CA LYS A 16 -18.50 -0.98 3.04
C LYS A 16 -19.90 -1.50 2.77
N GLU A 17 -20.72 -0.73 2.06
CA GLU A 17 -22.08 -1.11 1.70
C GLU A 17 -22.10 -2.20 0.63
N LYS A 18 -21.40 -1.98 -0.50
CA LYS A 18 -21.36 -2.93 -1.62
C LYS A 18 -20.88 -4.33 -1.21
N LEU A 19 -19.90 -4.39 -0.33
CA LEU A 19 -19.30 -5.65 0.11
C LEU A 19 -19.81 -6.14 1.46
N SER A 20 -20.75 -5.43 2.11
CA SER A 20 -21.25 -5.76 3.44
C SER A 20 -20.11 -5.97 4.46
N LEU A 21 -19.21 -4.97 4.58
CA LEU A 21 -18.00 -5.06 5.41
C LEU A 21 -18.18 -4.61 6.86
N LYS A 22 -19.42 -4.49 7.35
CA LYS A 22 -19.70 -3.97 8.70
C LYS A 22 -18.96 -4.74 9.80
N GLU A 23 -18.97 -6.07 9.74
CA GLU A 23 -18.27 -6.92 10.71
C GLU A 23 -16.75 -6.91 10.49
N PHE A 24 -16.30 -6.94 9.24
CA PHE A 24 -14.89 -6.83 8.88
C PHE A 24 -14.26 -5.56 9.47
N CYS A 25 -14.93 -4.41 9.35
CA CYS A 25 -14.43 -3.12 9.84
C CYS A 25 -14.43 -2.97 11.38
N LYS A 26 -14.97 -3.93 12.13
CA LYS A 26 -14.85 -3.97 13.59
C LYS A 26 -13.51 -4.54 14.09
N ASN A 27 -12.71 -5.12 13.20
CA ASN A 27 -11.40 -5.63 13.57
C ASN A 27 -10.49 -4.47 14.01
N GLU A 28 -9.86 -4.62 15.15
CA GLU A 28 -8.99 -3.59 15.74
C GLU A 28 -7.64 -3.47 15.03
N GLU A 29 -7.17 -4.54 14.38
CA GLU A 29 -5.87 -4.63 13.72
C GLU A 29 -6.00 -5.08 12.25
N ILE A 30 -6.42 -4.19 11.36
CA ILE A 30 -6.41 -4.45 9.91
C ILE A 30 -5.00 -4.16 9.37
N THR A 31 -4.44 -5.12 8.62
CA THR A 31 -3.20 -4.93 7.89
C THR A 31 -3.49 -4.72 6.40
N ALA A 32 -2.99 -3.64 5.82
CA ALA A 32 -3.03 -3.43 4.39
C ALA A 32 -1.78 -4.00 3.72
N ILE A 33 -1.94 -4.58 2.53
CA ILE A 33 -0.85 -5.12 1.72
C ILE A 33 -1.02 -4.61 0.28
N ILE A 34 -0.02 -3.92 -0.24
CA ILE A 34 -0.01 -3.49 -1.64
C ILE A 34 0.95 -4.39 -2.42
N LEU A 35 0.38 -5.23 -3.28
CA LEU A 35 1.15 -6.17 -4.08
C LEU A 35 1.80 -5.47 -5.27
N GLY A 36 3.12 -5.64 -5.38
CA GLY A 36 3.90 -5.26 -6.55
C GLY A 36 3.81 -6.29 -7.68
N SER A 37 4.48 -5.99 -8.78
CA SER A 37 4.55 -6.86 -9.97
C SER A 37 5.05 -8.27 -9.60
N GLY A 38 4.41 -9.29 -10.14
CA GLY A 38 4.77 -10.70 -9.92
C GLY A 38 4.17 -11.32 -8.65
N LEU A 39 3.61 -10.56 -7.72
CA LEU A 39 3.10 -11.07 -6.44
C LEU A 39 1.59 -11.33 -6.41
N GLY A 40 0.90 -11.27 -7.56
CA GLY A 40 -0.56 -11.50 -7.64
C GLY A 40 -1.01 -12.88 -7.12
N GLY A 41 -0.14 -13.90 -7.16
CA GLY A 41 -0.42 -15.21 -6.58
C GLY A 41 -0.61 -15.21 -5.06
N PHE A 42 -0.12 -14.20 -4.35
CA PHE A 42 -0.31 -14.05 -2.91
C PHE A 42 -1.79 -13.96 -2.52
N ALA A 43 -2.63 -13.38 -3.38
CA ALA A 43 -4.06 -13.24 -3.15
C ALA A 43 -4.79 -14.58 -2.92
N ASN A 44 -4.23 -15.70 -3.40
CA ASN A 44 -4.80 -17.05 -3.19
C ASN A 44 -4.72 -17.54 -1.74
N ASN A 45 -3.94 -16.86 -0.88
CA ASN A 45 -3.83 -17.19 0.54
C ASN A 45 -4.88 -16.47 1.42
N ILE A 46 -5.76 -15.67 0.83
CA ILE A 46 -6.77 -14.91 1.56
C ILE A 46 -8.04 -15.75 1.69
N GLU A 47 -8.50 -15.90 2.91
CA GLU A 47 -9.74 -16.60 3.27
C GLU A 47 -10.91 -15.61 3.31
N ASP A 48 -12.14 -16.10 3.08
CA ASP A 48 -13.40 -15.33 3.09
C ASP A 48 -13.34 -14.04 2.24
N VAL A 49 -12.77 -14.17 1.04
CA VAL A 49 -12.46 -13.04 0.16
C VAL A 49 -13.72 -12.35 -0.35
N LYS A 50 -13.80 -11.04 -0.12
CA LYS A 50 -14.67 -10.11 -0.84
C LYS A 50 -13.81 -9.21 -1.72
N SER A 51 -14.24 -8.94 -2.94
CA SER A 51 -13.45 -8.14 -3.88
C SER A 51 -14.27 -7.06 -4.56
N ILE A 52 -13.59 -5.98 -4.94
CA ILE A 52 -14.15 -4.88 -5.73
C ILE A 52 -13.10 -4.37 -6.71
N MET A 53 -13.50 -4.11 -7.96
CA MET A 53 -12.62 -3.46 -8.94
C MET A 53 -12.47 -1.98 -8.59
N TYR A 54 -11.29 -1.40 -8.85
CA TYR A 54 -11.09 0.05 -8.64
C TYR A 54 -12.09 0.88 -9.45
N SER A 55 -12.43 0.43 -10.66
CA SER A 55 -13.42 1.07 -11.53
C SER A 55 -14.85 1.07 -10.98
N GLU A 56 -15.15 0.24 -9.99
CA GLU A 56 -16.45 0.19 -9.33
C GLU A 56 -16.57 1.13 -8.13
N ILE A 57 -15.46 1.78 -7.75
CA ILE A 57 -15.40 2.76 -6.65
C ILE A 57 -15.37 4.15 -7.27
N GLU A 58 -16.42 4.91 -7.08
CA GLU A 58 -16.55 6.25 -7.67
C GLU A 58 -15.41 7.18 -7.20
N GLY A 59 -14.67 7.75 -8.16
CA GLY A 59 -13.55 8.64 -7.90
C GLY A 59 -12.24 7.95 -7.49
N PHE A 60 -12.20 6.62 -7.38
CA PHE A 60 -10.96 5.90 -7.10
C PHE A 60 -10.10 5.82 -8.37
N PRO A 61 -8.77 6.05 -8.28
CA PRO A 61 -7.90 5.99 -9.45
C PRO A 61 -7.77 4.56 -9.98
N ILE A 62 -7.67 4.42 -11.31
CA ILE A 62 -7.64 3.13 -12.01
C ILE A 62 -6.23 2.92 -12.57
N THR A 63 -5.62 1.76 -12.29
CA THR A 63 -4.33 1.43 -12.91
C THR A 63 -4.48 1.14 -14.40
N THR A 64 -3.58 1.68 -15.20
CA THR A 64 -3.45 1.41 -16.65
C THR A 64 -2.43 0.34 -16.95
N ASN A 65 -1.69 -0.13 -15.95
CA ASN A 65 -0.67 -1.16 -16.10
C ASN A 65 -1.30 -2.54 -16.31
N THR A 66 -1.04 -3.16 -17.46
CA THR A 66 -1.59 -4.46 -17.86
C THR A 66 -1.21 -5.63 -16.94
N GLY A 67 -0.14 -5.48 -16.14
CA GLY A 67 0.28 -6.48 -15.14
C GLY A 67 -0.49 -6.40 -13.82
N HIS A 68 -1.39 -5.42 -13.66
CA HIS A 68 -2.16 -5.20 -12.45
C HIS A 68 -3.64 -5.55 -12.67
N LYS A 69 -4.23 -6.32 -11.75
CA LYS A 69 -5.66 -6.66 -11.83
C LYS A 69 -6.58 -5.48 -11.51
N GLY A 70 -6.07 -4.44 -10.84
CA GLY A 70 -6.84 -3.23 -10.53
C GLY A 70 -8.03 -3.48 -9.60
N ARG A 71 -7.85 -4.31 -8.58
CA ARG A 71 -8.89 -4.63 -7.60
C ARG A 71 -8.38 -4.62 -6.17
N MET A 72 -9.31 -4.47 -5.25
CA MET A 72 -9.08 -4.54 -3.82
C MET A 72 -9.78 -5.77 -3.24
N LEU A 73 -9.09 -6.46 -2.35
CA LEU A 73 -9.56 -7.66 -1.67
C LEU A 73 -9.67 -7.38 -0.18
N PHE A 74 -10.69 -7.94 0.43
CA PHE A 74 -10.95 -7.90 1.88
C PHE A 74 -11.15 -9.33 2.36
N GLY A 75 -10.44 -9.74 3.38
CA GLY A 75 -10.53 -11.10 3.89
C GLY A 75 -9.57 -11.34 5.04
N TYR A 76 -9.18 -12.58 5.24
CA TYR A 76 -8.37 -12.97 6.39
C TYR A 76 -7.17 -13.80 5.94
N ILE A 77 -6.07 -13.68 6.68
CA ILE A 77 -4.90 -14.56 6.62
C ILE A 77 -4.59 -14.99 8.05
N ASN A 78 -4.64 -16.28 8.33
CA ASN A 78 -4.47 -16.82 9.68
C ASN A 78 -5.34 -16.07 10.72
N ASN A 79 -6.61 -15.88 10.42
CA ASN A 79 -7.58 -15.14 11.25
C ASN A 79 -7.24 -13.65 11.48
N LYS A 80 -6.32 -13.05 10.71
CA LYS A 80 -6.00 -11.63 10.77
C LYS A 80 -6.64 -10.91 9.59
N ALA A 81 -7.39 -9.84 9.86
CA ALA A 81 -8.05 -9.06 8.82
C ALA A 81 -7.02 -8.35 7.92
N VAL A 82 -7.18 -8.51 6.61
CA VAL A 82 -6.31 -7.91 5.61
C VAL A 82 -7.10 -7.18 4.54
N ILE A 83 -6.56 -6.05 4.08
CA ILE A 83 -6.97 -5.37 2.86
C ILE A 83 -5.81 -5.49 1.88
N VAL A 84 -6.05 -6.10 0.72
CA VAL A 84 -4.99 -6.35 -0.25
C VAL A 84 -5.30 -5.65 -1.57
N MET A 85 -4.36 -4.84 -2.05
CA MET A 85 -4.41 -4.26 -3.39
C MET A 85 -3.66 -5.15 -4.39
N GLU A 86 -4.37 -5.68 -5.38
CA GLU A 86 -3.77 -6.35 -6.54
C GLU A 86 -3.51 -5.33 -7.65
N GLY A 87 -2.42 -4.61 -7.53
CA GLY A 87 -2.02 -3.52 -8.39
C GLY A 87 -2.02 -2.18 -7.67
N ARG A 88 -1.19 -1.28 -8.15
CA ARG A 88 -1.04 0.07 -7.60
C ARG A 88 -1.19 1.13 -8.69
N ILE A 89 -1.37 2.35 -8.26
CA ILE A 89 -1.40 3.53 -9.11
C ILE A 89 0.02 4.11 -9.12
N HIS A 90 0.52 4.45 -10.29
CA HIS A 90 1.87 5.02 -10.43
C HIS A 90 1.82 6.44 -10.94
N TYR A 91 2.80 7.23 -10.51
CA TYR A 91 2.94 8.63 -10.94
C TYR A 91 3.12 8.75 -12.46
N TYR A 92 3.90 7.84 -13.07
CA TYR A 92 4.12 7.84 -14.52
C TYR A 92 2.86 7.52 -15.36
N GLU A 93 1.78 7.04 -14.76
CA GLU A 93 0.50 6.85 -15.44
C GLU A 93 -0.25 8.17 -15.69
N GLY A 94 0.34 9.31 -15.27
CA GLY A 94 -0.20 10.65 -15.47
C GLY A 94 -1.06 11.17 -14.31
N TYR A 95 -1.15 10.42 -13.22
CA TYR A 95 -1.86 10.84 -12.01
C TYR A 95 -1.08 11.88 -11.21
N SER A 96 -1.77 12.83 -10.59
CA SER A 96 -1.19 13.69 -9.58
C SER A 96 -0.76 12.87 -8.35
N MET A 97 0.21 13.38 -7.58
CA MET A 97 0.62 12.69 -6.34
C MET A 97 -0.53 12.50 -5.34
N LYS A 98 -1.52 13.39 -5.36
CA LYS A 98 -2.73 13.27 -4.52
C LYS A 98 -3.57 12.05 -4.92
N GLU A 99 -3.71 11.81 -6.22
CA GLU A 99 -4.41 10.62 -6.73
C GLU A 99 -3.61 9.34 -6.45
N VAL A 100 -2.28 9.37 -6.65
CA VAL A 100 -1.40 8.22 -6.36
C VAL A 100 -1.51 7.76 -4.91
N VAL A 101 -1.64 8.67 -3.95
CA VAL A 101 -1.75 8.32 -2.52
C VAL A 101 -3.19 8.16 -2.02
N THR A 102 -4.20 8.39 -2.86
CA THR A 102 -5.62 8.14 -2.53
C THR A 102 -5.85 6.77 -1.88
N PRO A 103 -5.27 5.66 -2.38
CA PRO A 103 -5.42 4.35 -1.75
C PRO A 103 -4.94 4.29 -0.30
N ILE A 104 -3.90 5.05 0.04
CA ILE A 104 -3.34 5.08 1.41
C ILE A 104 -4.32 5.76 2.37
N TYR A 105 -4.90 6.88 1.96
CA TYR A 105 -5.95 7.56 2.74
C TYR A 105 -7.21 6.70 2.87
N PHE A 106 -7.62 6.04 1.79
CA PHE A 106 -8.73 5.08 1.81
C PHE A 106 -8.48 3.97 2.84
N MET A 107 -7.32 3.30 2.80
CA MET A 107 -6.96 2.26 3.76
C MET A 107 -6.97 2.77 5.20
N LYS A 108 -6.48 3.99 5.44
CA LYS A 108 -6.53 4.64 6.75
C LYS A 108 -7.97 4.75 7.26
N LEU A 109 -8.90 5.26 6.44
CA LEU A 109 -10.31 5.41 6.84
C LEU A 109 -11.06 4.07 6.92
N MET A 110 -10.54 3.02 6.27
CA MET A 110 -11.00 1.64 6.46
C MET A 110 -10.51 0.99 7.76
N GLY A 111 -9.67 1.68 8.55
CA GLY A 111 -9.22 1.21 9.85
C GLY A 111 -7.85 0.51 9.86
N THR A 112 -7.10 0.57 8.77
CA THR A 112 -5.75 -0.02 8.67
C THR A 112 -4.81 0.55 9.74
N LYS A 113 -4.09 -0.33 10.43
CA LYS A 113 -3.08 0.01 11.44
C LYS A 113 -1.65 -0.27 10.97
N LYS A 114 -1.48 -1.18 10.04
CA LYS A 114 -0.17 -1.58 9.49
C LYS A 114 -0.29 -1.64 7.97
N ILE A 115 0.75 -1.23 7.27
CA ILE A 115 0.82 -1.33 5.82
C ILE A 115 2.11 -2.04 5.41
N ILE A 116 2.00 -2.98 4.48
CA ILE A 116 3.12 -3.66 3.83
C ILE A 116 3.10 -3.26 2.36
N LEU A 117 4.18 -2.64 1.92
CA LEU A 117 4.36 -2.21 0.54
C LEU A 117 5.38 -3.12 -0.12
N THR A 118 5.06 -3.64 -1.29
CA THR A 118 5.99 -4.44 -2.08
C THR A 118 6.14 -3.83 -3.47
N ASN A 119 7.35 -3.84 -4.03
CA ASN A 119 7.64 -3.35 -5.37
C ASN A 119 8.84 -4.08 -5.97
N ALA A 120 8.91 -4.14 -7.28
CA ALA A 120 10.12 -4.46 -7.99
C ALA A 120 11.00 -3.20 -8.09
N ALA A 121 12.33 -3.38 -8.03
CA ALA A 121 13.30 -2.30 -8.22
C ALA A 121 14.60 -2.87 -8.80
N GLY A 122 15.41 -2.03 -9.46
CA GLY A 122 16.77 -2.37 -9.84
C GLY A 122 17.69 -2.39 -8.60
N GLY A 123 18.49 -3.43 -8.46
CA GLY A 123 19.54 -3.49 -7.43
C GLY A 123 20.76 -2.67 -7.84
N ILE A 124 21.25 -1.81 -6.94
CA ILE A 124 22.48 -1.06 -7.11
C ILE A 124 23.48 -1.55 -6.05
N GLY A 125 24.49 -2.25 -6.48
CA GLY A 125 25.51 -2.84 -5.62
C GLY A 125 25.88 -4.26 -6.05
N ASP A 126 27.11 -4.65 -5.76
CA ASP A 126 27.71 -5.91 -6.24
C ASP A 126 27.13 -7.16 -5.55
N ASN A 127 26.34 -6.99 -4.51
CA ASN A 127 25.74 -8.06 -3.72
C ASN A 127 24.26 -8.32 -4.00
N PHE A 128 23.70 -7.71 -5.07
CA PHE A 128 22.32 -7.94 -5.49
C PHE A 128 22.25 -8.83 -6.72
N GLU A 129 21.33 -9.78 -6.68
CA GLU A 129 21.00 -10.66 -7.79
C GLU A 129 19.50 -10.62 -8.09
N VAL A 130 19.13 -10.98 -9.32
CA VAL A 130 17.73 -11.06 -9.72
C VAL A 130 17.02 -12.10 -8.85
N GLY A 131 15.90 -11.69 -8.24
CA GLY A 131 15.13 -12.54 -7.34
C GLY A 131 15.43 -12.34 -5.86
N ASN A 132 16.43 -11.54 -5.49
CA ASN A 132 16.66 -11.20 -4.09
C ASN A 132 15.46 -10.44 -3.50
N LEU A 133 15.16 -10.70 -2.23
CA LEU A 133 14.26 -9.88 -1.43
C LEU A 133 15.09 -8.86 -0.64
N MET A 134 14.68 -7.59 -0.73
CA MET A 134 15.30 -6.52 0.04
C MET A 134 14.27 -5.86 0.96
N MET A 135 14.57 -5.80 2.25
CA MET A 135 13.82 -4.96 3.18
C MET A 135 14.30 -3.52 3.06
N ILE A 136 13.36 -2.62 2.71
CA ILE A 136 13.63 -1.19 2.67
C ILE A 136 13.71 -0.67 4.10
N THR A 137 14.87 -0.13 4.49
CA THR A 137 15.12 0.43 5.82
C THR A 137 14.98 1.94 5.87
N ASP A 138 15.15 2.60 4.72
CA ASP A 138 14.94 4.02 4.51
C ASP A 138 14.71 4.31 3.02
N HIS A 139 14.35 5.56 2.67
CA HIS A 139 14.17 5.94 1.28
C HIS A 139 14.64 7.36 0.98
N ILE A 140 14.96 7.60 -0.28
CA ILE A 140 15.30 8.92 -0.83
C ILE A 140 14.21 9.27 -1.85
N THR A 141 13.55 10.41 -1.67
CA THR A 141 12.46 10.89 -2.54
C THR A 141 12.77 12.30 -3.01
N SER A 142 13.64 12.42 -4.01
CA SER A 142 14.08 13.74 -4.51
C SER A 142 13.49 14.12 -5.86
N PHE A 143 12.90 13.16 -6.59
CA PHE A 143 12.52 13.35 -7.99
C PHE A 143 11.01 13.38 -8.23
N VAL A 144 10.21 13.24 -7.19
CA VAL A 144 8.74 13.28 -7.25
C VAL A 144 8.20 14.34 -6.30
N PRO A 145 7.10 15.02 -6.64
CA PRO A 145 6.46 15.98 -5.75
C PRO A 145 5.99 15.31 -4.46
N SER A 146 6.09 16.03 -3.34
CA SER A 146 5.53 15.53 -2.09
C SER A 146 3.99 15.55 -2.13
N PRO A 147 3.30 14.47 -1.73
CA PRO A 147 1.84 14.47 -1.62
C PRO A 147 1.32 15.41 -0.49
N LEU A 148 2.21 15.89 0.36
CA LEU A 148 1.89 16.81 1.46
C LEU A 148 1.89 18.29 1.03
N ILE A 149 2.19 18.61 -0.24
CA ILE A 149 2.09 19.97 -0.76
C ILE A 149 0.62 20.40 -0.80
N GLY A 150 0.35 21.62 -0.30
CA GLY A 150 -0.99 22.20 -0.23
C GLY A 150 -1.53 22.29 1.19
N GLN A 151 -2.84 22.49 1.30
CA GLN A 151 -3.52 22.59 2.58
C GLN A 151 -3.57 21.22 3.29
N ASN A 152 -3.22 21.22 4.59
CA ASN A 152 -3.36 20.01 5.40
C ASN A 152 -4.80 19.84 5.88
N ASP A 153 -5.24 18.58 5.94
CA ASP A 153 -6.47 18.20 6.64
C ASP A 153 -6.08 17.39 7.90
N GLU A 154 -6.25 17.99 9.06
CA GLU A 154 -5.83 17.40 10.34
C GLU A 154 -6.53 16.07 10.67
N ARG A 155 -7.67 15.79 10.05
CA ARG A 155 -8.37 14.50 10.16
C ARG A 155 -7.52 13.34 9.62
N PHE A 156 -6.64 13.63 8.67
CA PHE A 156 -5.65 12.65 8.18
C PHE A 156 -4.37 12.61 9.00
N GLY A 157 -4.06 13.64 9.75
CA GLY A 157 -2.89 13.70 10.60
C GLY A 157 -2.20 15.07 10.63
N LEU A 158 -1.07 15.09 11.30
CA LEU A 158 -0.29 16.31 11.49
C LEU A 158 0.28 16.85 10.17
N ARG A 159 0.37 18.17 10.05
CA ARG A 159 1.03 18.86 8.93
C ARG A 159 2.48 18.43 8.76
N PHE A 160 3.17 18.24 9.87
CA PHE A 160 4.57 17.84 9.94
C PHE A 160 4.69 16.51 10.69
N PRO A 161 4.50 15.36 9.99
CA PRO A 161 4.68 14.06 10.61
C PRO A 161 6.16 13.84 10.95
N ASP A 162 6.42 13.11 12.02
CA ASP A 162 7.77 12.67 12.35
C ASP A 162 8.27 11.65 11.31
N MET A 163 9.33 12.01 10.59
CA MET A 163 9.96 11.20 9.55
C MET A 163 11.24 10.50 10.02
N SER A 164 11.59 10.58 11.31
CA SER A 164 12.81 9.99 11.84
C SER A 164 12.78 8.44 11.88
N CYS A 165 11.59 7.84 11.77
CA CYS A 165 11.42 6.38 11.73
C CYS A 165 10.23 6.00 10.84
N VAL A 166 10.36 6.20 9.52
CA VAL A 166 9.30 5.88 8.53
C VAL A 166 9.01 4.40 8.49
N TYR A 167 10.05 3.57 8.53
CA TYR A 167 9.96 2.11 8.55
C TYR A 167 10.06 1.61 9.99
N ASN A 168 8.97 1.08 10.51
CA ASN A 168 8.86 0.69 11.92
C ASN A 168 9.88 -0.38 12.32
N LYS A 169 10.78 -0.06 13.26
CA LYS A 169 11.88 -0.93 13.69
C LYS A 169 11.41 -2.28 14.25
N LYS A 170 10.26 -2.32 14.95
CA LYS A 170 9.72 -3.59 15.47
C LYS A 170 9.24 -4.49 14.32
N LEU A 171 8.61 -3.92 13.29
CA LEU A 171 8.21 -4.68 12.10
C LEU A 171 9.42 -5.16 11.30
N GLN A 172 10.50 -4.37 11.21
CA GLN A 172 11.76 -4.82 10.62
C GLN A 172 12.34 -6.04 11.36
N GLN A 173 12.32 -6.03 12.69
CA GLN A 173 12.76 -7.19 13.50
C GLN A 173 11.92 -8.44 13.22
N VAL A 174 10.59 -8.28 13.09
CA VAL A 174 9.70 -9.39 12.71
C VAL A 174 10.06 -9.93 11.33
N ILE A 175 10.32 -9.06 10.34
CA ILE A 175 10.71 -9.47 8.98
C ILE A 175 12.01 -10.27 9.03
N ARG A 176 13.05 -9.79 9.75
CA ARG A 176 14.32 -10.54 9.92
C ARG A 176 14.09 -11.91 10.55
N SER A 177 13.34 -11.97 11.65
CA SER A 177 13.06 -13.24 12.32
C SER A 177 12.28 -14.23 11.43
N VAL A 178 11.40 -13.73 10.55
CA VAL A 178 10.71 -14.58 9.58
C VAL A 178 11.68 -15.05 8.50
N ALA A 179 12.52 -14.16 7.96
CA ALA A 179 13.51 -14.51 6.95
C ALA A 179 14.47 -15.58 7.46
N ASP A 180 14.98 -15.43 8.69
CA ASP A 180 15.86 -16.43 9.34
C ASP A 180 15.15 -17.78 9.48
N ARG A 181 13.92 -17.80 9.97
CA ARG A 181 13.14 -19.02 10.17
C ARG A 181 12.85 -19.75 8.85
N GLU A 182 12.55 -19.01 7.80
CA GLU A 182 12.23 -19.55 6.48
C GLU A 182 13.47 -19.78 5.60
N ASN A 183 14.69 -19.53 6.13
CA ASN A 183 15.96 -19.58 5.40
C ASN A 183 15.98 -18.70 4.13
N ILE A 184 15.39 -17.51 4.22
CA ILE A 184 15.38 -16.52 3.13
C ILE A 184 16.59 -15.60 3.31
N GLU A 185 17.43 -15.48 2.30
CA GLU A 185 18.47 -14.46 2.27
C GLU A 185 17.85 -13.09 2.08
N LEU A 186 17.69 -12.33 3.16
CA LEU A 186 17.12 -11.01 3.16
C LEU A 186 18.21 -9.95 3.02
N LYS A 187 18.17 -9.19 1.93
CA LYS A 187 18.99 -7.98 1.79
C LYS A 187 18.31 -6.81 2.53
N GLU A 188 19.12 -5.80 2.86
CA GLU A 188 18.61 -4.55 3.45
C GLU A 188 19.22 -3.36 2.73
N GLY A 189 18.46 -2.28 2.58
CA GLY A 189 18.97 -1.11 1.88
C GLY A 189 18.04 0.09 1.86
N VAL A 190 18.55 1.17 1.28
CA VAL A 190 17.82 2.41 1.06
C VAL A 190 17.21 2.39 -0.34
N TYR A 191 15.92 2.72 -0.43
CA TYR A 191 15.20 2.78 -1.69
C TYR A 191 15.27 4.21 -2.27
N LEU A 192 15.76 4.35 -3.48
CA LEU A 192 15.72 5.61 -4.23
C LEU A 192 14.50 5.61 -5.14
N GLN A 193 13.55 6.53 -4.90
CA GLN A 193 12.40 6.71 -5.74
C GLN A 193 12.69 7.66 -6.90
N THR A 194 12.32 7.24 -8.11
CA THR A 194 12.32 8.07 -9.32
C THR A 194 10.89 8.27 -9.82
N THR A 195 10.72 9.08 -10.86
CA THR A 195 9.40 9.31 -11.47
C THR A 195 8.87 8.09 -12.21
N GLY A 196 9.76 7.14 -12.60
CA GLY A 196 9.41 6.05 -13.52
C GLY A 196 9.21 6.54 -14.96
N PRO A 197 8.86 5.64 -15.91
CA PRO A 197 8.67 4.20 -15.73
C PRO A 197 9.98 3.38 -15.66
N ASN A 198 11.16 3.98 -15.94
CA ASN A 198 12.47 3.33 -15.97
C ASN A 198 13.36 3.83 -14.85
#